data_bd03d7a17f339fc84112ddd945a184fb
#
_entry.id   bd03d7a17f339fc84112ddd945a184fb
#
_cell.length_a   1.000
_cell.length_b   1.000
_cell.length_c   1.000
_cell.angle_alpha   90.00
_cell.angle_beta   90.00
_cell.angle_gamma   90.00
#
_symmetry.space_group_name_H-M   'P 1'
#
loop_
_entity.id
_entity.type
_entity.pdbx_description
1 polymer ?
#
loop_
_entity_poly.entity_id
_entity_poly.type
_entity_poly.pdbx_seq_one_letter_code
_entity_poly.pdbx_strand_id
1 'polypeptide(L)'
;MRFRISHRLDRDSLPCINAPIIIYNPRVDKNVALTPFAKAQAAVLRAVKPLPAVRLPLEQAFGFVLREHIRADRPLPPFNRSAMDGYAVRHADLAKGLRRFRCVGTLEAGAAWRGAVRPGECLKIMTGAPVPPGLDAVEQVEKSISDGPHVELFTDAPERWQHIHRMGADCKKGERLIAAGETLTPSRVAVAAAVGAARVAVTRAVRVTVVASGSELVGVAAAPAPYQIRDSNSRFLMARFFEMPWAAASFGGVIPDDPRALRRALAAALKRSDMVIVTGGVSMGERDHIPEVLKQCGVQNRLYKSAIRPGKPVWFGVKGAKAVFGLPGNPVSVAATFREFVLPALRKMAGCTAVLPSVLRLPLAAPAKKKHALREFRVSRS
;
A
#
# COMPACT_ATOMS: atom_id res chain seq x y z
N MET A 1 -17.34 31.17 -8.56
CA MET A 1 -17.77 30.81 -7.20
C MET A 1 -16.54 30.30 -6.45
N ARG A 2 -15.98 31.10 -5.53
CA ARG A 2 -14.75 30.77 -4.81
C ARG A 2 -15.14 30.11 -3.49
N PHE A 3 -14.88 28.82 -3.32
CA PHE A 3 -14.99 28.17 -2.02
C PHE A 3 -13.74 28.44 -1.19
N ARG A 4 -13.89 29.25 -0.14
CA ARG A 4 -12.94 29.35 0.97
C ARG A 4 -13.27 28.21 1.94
N ILE A 5 -12.44 27.19 2.01
CA ILE A 5 -12.49 26.21 3.09
C ILE A 5 -11.50 26.71 4.17
N SER A 6 -12.04 27.31 5.23
CA SER A 6 -11.32 27.61 6.47
C SER A 6 -11.57 26.44 7.43
N HIS A 7 -10.81 25.36 7.34
CA HIS A 7 -10.69 24.42 8.44
C HIS A 7 -9.28 24.51 9.00
N ARG A 8 -9.20 24.91 10.29
CA ARG A 8 -8.02 24.65 11.11
C ARG A 8 -7.88 23.14 11.20
N LEU A 9 -6.93 22.58 10.44
CA LEU A 9 -6.50 21.20 10.62
C LEU A 9 -5.74 21.13 11.95
N ASP A 10 -6.24 20.29 12.83
CA ASP A 10 -5.59 19.93 14.09
C ASP A 10 -4.22 19.34 13.76
N ARG A 11 -3.15 19.88 14.36
CA ARG A 11 -1.76 19.55 14.00
C ARG A 11 -1.32 18.15 14.42
N ASP A 12 -2.12 17.45 15.23
CA ASP A 12 -1.72 16.20 15.87
C ASP A 12 -2.26 14.91 15.21
N SER A 13 -3.02 15.01 14.12
CA SER A 13 -3.68 13.85 13.52
C SER A 13 -3.20 13.43 12.11
N LEU A 14 -2.17 14.07 11.57
CA LEU A 14 -1.59 13.65 10.28
C LEU A 14 -0.43 12.70 10.53
N PRO A 15 -0.42 11.48 9.91
CA PRO A 15 0.76 10.65 9.95
C PRO A 15 1.92 11.42 9.31
N CYS A 16 3.08 11.47 9.98
CA CYS A 16 4.29 12.10 9.51
C CYS A 16 4.66 11.59 8.11
N ILE A 17 4.20 12.27 7.07
CA ILE A 17 4.63 12.02 5.70
C ILE A 17 6.01 12.67 5.55
N ASN A 18 7.06 11.97 5.99
CA ASN A 18 8.45 12.31 5.71
C ASN A 18 8.74 12.11 4.22
N ALA A 19 8.12 12.90 3.36
CA ALA A 19 8.43 12.90 1.94
C ALA A 19 9.48 13.99 1.66
N PRO A 20 10.67 13.65 1.12
CA PRO A 20 11.65 14.66 0.72
C PRO A 20 11.07 15.56 -0.37
N ILE A 21 11.25 16.87 -0.24
CA ILE A 21 10.89 17.84 -1.27
C ILE A 21 11.80 17.63 -2.47
N ILE A 22 11.24 17.37 -3.64
CA ILE A 22 11.99 17.18 -4.89
C ILE A 22 11.93 18.49 -5.67
N ILE A 23 13.09 19.17 -5.79
CA ILE A 23 13.23 20.34 -6.65
C ILE A 23 13.72 19.86 -8.02
N TYR A 24 12.88 19.95 -9.02
CA TYR A 24 13.21 19.58 -10.39
C TYR A 24 13.70 20.80 -11.20
N ASN A 25 14.87 20.67 -11.83
CA ASN A 25 15.36 21.62 -12.82
C ASN A 25 15.80 20.84 -14.08
N PRO A 26 15.21 21.08 -15.25
CA PRO A 26 15.50 20.33 -16.48
C PRO A 26 16.84 20.64 -17.16
N ARG A 27 17.59 21.68 -16.73
CA ARG A 27 18.89 22.00 -17.34
C ARG A 27 19.97 21.06 -16.80
N VAL A 28 20.39 20.10 -17.62
CA VAL A 28 21.50 19.19 -17.35
C VAL A 28 22.78 19.81 -17.93
N ASP A 29 23.81 19.99 -17.08
CA ASP A 29 25.13 20.42 -17.51
C ASP A 29 25.82 19.31 -18.34
N LYS A 30 26.30 19.65 -19.54
CA LYS A 30 26.83 18.67 -20.50
C LYS A 30 28.20 18.05 -20.09
N ASN A 31 28.84 18.53 -19.02
CA ASN A 31 30.19 18.10 -18.61
C ASN A 31 30.22 17.04 -17.49
N VAL A 32 29.09 16.52 -17.01
CA VAL A 32 29.06 15.53 -15.93
C VAL A 32 28.86 14.14 -16.50
N ALA A 33 29.86 13.28 -16.46
CA ALA A 33 29.81 11.86 -16.87
C ALA A 33 28.92 11.00 -15.94
N LEU A 34 27.76 11.51 -15.56
CA LEU A 34 26.79 10.87 -14.67
C LEU A 34 25.55 10.46 -15.44
N THR A 35 25.01 9.29 -15.10
CA THR A 35 23.73 8.86 -15.70
C THR A 35 22.60 9.79 -15.22
N PRO A 36 21.85 10.44 -16.13
CA PRO A 36 20.69 11.24 -15.75
C PRO A 36 19.71 10.41 -14.92
N PHE A 37 19.10 11.02 -13.89
CA PHE A 37 18.26 10.34 -12.93
C PHE A 37 17.19 9.44 -13.57
N ALA A 38 16.42 9.99 -14.52
CA ALA A 38 15.35 9.23 -15.19
C ALA A 38 15.89 8.01 -15.97
N LYS A 39 17.06 8.16 -16.62
CA LYS A 39 17.72 7.04 -17.33
C LYS A 39 18.23 5.99 -16.33
N ALA A 40 18.80 6.42 -15.21
CA ALA A 40 19.27 5.54 -14.14
C ALA A 40 18.10 4.73 -13.53
N GLN A 41 17.03 5.40 -13.18
CA GLN A 41 15.82 4.76 -12.63
C GLN A 41 15.20 3.77 -13.65
N ALA A 42 15.10 4.17 -14.92
CA ALA A 42 14.62 3.29 -15.99
C ALA A 42 15.53 2.07 -16.20
N ALA A 43 16.86 2.21 -16.09
CA ALA A 43 17.81 1.10 -16.20
C ALA A 43 17.60 0.08 -15.06
N VAL A 44 17.43 0.54 -13.82
CA VAL A 44 17.10 -0.31 -12.68
C VAL A 44 15.78 -1.05 -12.93
N LEU A 45 14.73 -0.33 -13.29
CA LEU A 45 13.42 -0.92 -13.49
C LEU A 45 13.38 -1.91 -14.66
N ARG A 46 14.07 -1.66 -15.74
CA ARG A 46 14.15 -2.63 -16.87
C ARG A 46 14.82 -3.93 -16.49
N ALA A 47 15.77 -3.89 -15.56
CA ALA A 47 16.59 -5.04 -15.19
C ALA A 47 15.91 -6.00 -14.19
N VAL A 48 14.84 -5.57 -13.49
CA VAL A 48 14.13 -6.40 -12.51
C VAL A 48 12.75 -6.81 -13.03
N LYS A 49 12.31 -8.00 -12.62
CA LYS A 49 11.00 -8.57 -13.00
C LYS A 49 10.22 -8.97 -11.75
N PRO A 50 8.88 -9.04 -11.81
CA PRO A 50 8.07 -9.59 -10.74
C PRO A 50 8.48 -11.04 -10.40
N LEU A 51 8.50 -11.35 -9.11
CA LEU A 51 8.77 -12.69 -8.62
C LEU A 51 7.55 -13.61 -8.85
N PRO A 52 7.72 -14.95 -8.76
CA PRO A 52 6.62 -15.89 -8.89
C PRO A 52 5.48 -15.64 -7.92
N ALA A 53 4.25 -15.97 -8.35
CA ALA A 53 3.08 -15.96 -7.50
C ALA A 53 3.01 -17.21 -6.64
N VAL A 54 2.43 -17.08 -5.45
CA VAL A 54 2.06 -18.15 -4.52
C VAL A 54 0.63 -17.95 -4.04
N ARG A 55 -0.06 -19.02 -3.65
CA ARG A 55 -1.40 -18.91 -3.06
C ARG A 55 -1.30 -18.97 -1.54
N LEU A 56 -1.76 -17.92 -0.88
CA LEU A 56 -1.81 -17.83 0.58
C LEU A 56 -3.26 -17.81 1.07
N PRO A 57 -3.54 -18.30 2.30
CA PRO A 57 -4.76 -17.96 3.01
C PRO A 57 -4.90 -16.43 3.11
N LEU A 58 -6.13 -15.91 3.06
CA LEU A 58 -6.37 -14.46 3.07
C LEU A 58 -5.77 -13.80 4.31
N GLU A 59 -5.83 -14.45 5.47
CA GLU A 59 -5.31 -13.98 6.76
C GLU A 59 -3.79 -13.78 6.75
N GLN A 60 -3.07 -14.53 5.91
CA GLN A 60 -1.61 -14.45 5.75
C GLN A 60 -1.20 -13.52 4.61
N ALA A 61 -2.16 -13.04 3.83
CA ALA A 61 -1.90 -12.24 2.63
C ALA A 61 -1.91 -10.73 2.88
N PHE A 62 -2.23 -10.28 4.10
CA PHE A 62 -2.21 -8.86 4.47
C PHE A 62 -0.86 -8.21 4.13
N GLY A 63 -0.91 -7.08 3.45
CA GLY A 63 0.26 -6.33 3.02
C GLY A 63 0.93 -6.86 1.75
N PHE A 64 0.63 -8.09 1.28
CA PHE A 64 1.16 -8.63 0.04
C PHE A 64 0.50 -8.01 -1.19
N VAL A 65 1.14 -8.19 -2.35
CA VAL A 65 0.68 -7.68 -3.65
C VAL A 65 -0.06 -8.77 -4.41
N LEU A 66 -1.31 -8.52 -4.77
CA LEU A 66 -2.16 -9.44 -5.54
C LEU A 66 -1.59 -9.73 -6.93
N ARG A 67 -1.74 -10.99 -7.36
CA ARG A 67 -1.39 -11.46 -8.71
C ARG A 67 -2.62 -11.94 -9.49
N GLU A 68 -3.80 -11.77 -8.93
CA GLU A 68 -5.09 -12.02 -9.54
C GLU A 68 -6.05 -10.87 -9.24
N HIS A 69 -7.13 -10.78 -10.00
CA HIS A 69 -8.22 -9.85 -9.71
C HIS A 69 -9.19 -10.48 -8.73
N ILE A 70 -9.59 -9.75 -7.70
CA ILE A 70 -10.70 -10.15 -6.84
C ILE A 70 -11.99 -9.60 -7.46
N ARG A 71 -12.95 -10.50 -7.67
CA ARG A 71 -14.24 -10.20 -8.27
C ARG A 71 -15.37 -10.58 -7.32
N ALA A 72 -16.48 -9.87 -7.42
CA ALA A 72 -17.68 -10.20 -6.68
C ALA A 72 -18.24 -11.56 -7.14
N ASP A 73 -18.40 -12.52 -6.23
CA ASP A 73 -19.00 -13.83 -6.46
C ASP A 73 -20.53 -13.75 -6.65
N ARG A 74 -21.14 -12.71 -6.09
CA ARG A 74 -22.56 -12.36 -6.12
C ARG A 74 -22.75 -10.85 -6.06
N PRO A 75 -23.96 -10.31 -6.33
CA PRO A 75 -24.23 -8.90 -6.09
C PRO A 75 -24.08 -8.56 -4.60
N LEU A 76 -23.65 -7.34 -4.29
CA LEU A 76 -23.59 -6.80 -2.93
C LEU A 76 -24.44 -5.52 -2.84
N PRO A 77 -25.34 -5.40 -1.87
CA PRO A 77 -25.83 -6.49 -1.00
C PRO A 77 -26.45 -7.64 -1.82
N PRO A 78 -26.46 -8.88 -1.30
CA PRO A 78 -26.98 -10.04 -2.04
C PRO A 78 -28.51 -10.09 -2.14
N PHE A 79 -29.22 -9.25 -1.40
CA PHE A 79 -30.67 -9.05 -1.40
C PHE A 79 -31.00 -7.63 -0.98
N ASN A 80 -32.24 -7.19 -1.20
CA ASN A 80 -32.71 -5.93 -0.61
C ASN A 80 -32.76 -6.09 0.90
N ARG A 81 -32.08 -5.22 1.65
CA ARG A 81 -32.01 -5.29 3.11
C ARG A 81 -32.46 -3.98 3.74
N SER A 82 -33.09 -4.09 4.90
CA SER A 82 -33.42 -2.91 5.67
C SER A 82 -32.17 -2.17 6.14
N ALA A 83 -32.16 -0.85 5.99
CA ALA A 83 -31.11 0.03 6.49
C ALA A 83 -31.41 0.52 7.92
N MET A 84 -32.64 0.32 8.42
CA MET A 84 -33.12 0.80 9.72
C MET A 84 -33.96 -0.28 10.40
N ASP A 85 -34.07 -0.18 11.72
CA ASP A 85 -35.10 -0.88 12.48
C ASP A 85 -36.45 -0.19 12.25
N GLY A 86 -37.48 -0.93 11.96
CA GLY A 86 -38.77 -0.31 11.63
C GLY A 86 -39.82 -1.27 11.09
N TYR A 87 -40.64 -0.78 10.18
CA TYR A 87 -41.73 -1.54 9.57
C TYR A 87 -41.63 -1.52 8.06
N ALA A 88 -41.48 -2.70 7.47
CA ALA A 88 -41.47 -2.87 6.02
C ALA A 88 -42.93 -2.92 5.51
N VAL A 89 -43.24 -2.08 4.53
CA VAL A 89 -44.55 -1.88 3.95
C VAL A 89 -44.47 -1.78 2.43
N ARG A 90 -45.63 -1.80 1.78
CA ARG A 90 -45.76 -1.42 0.38
C ARG A 90 -45.81 0.10 0.28
N HIS A 91 -44.93 0.67 -0.50
CA HIS A 91 -44.95 2.11 -0.81
C HIS A 91 -46.34 2.52 -1.40
N ALA A 92 -46.94 1.67 -2.23
CA ALA A 92 -48.25 1.95 -2.83
C ALA A 92 -49.37 2.15 -1.80
N ASP A 93 -49.32 1.50 -0.63
CA ASP A 93 -50.31 1.69 0.45
C ASP A 93 -50.06 3.05 1.16
N LEU A 94 -48.81 3.40 1.43
CA LEU A 94 -48.42 4.72 1.97
C LEU A 94 -48.85 5.85 1.02
N ALA A 95 -48.60 5.68 -0.29
CA ALA A 95 -48.95 6.69 -1.31
C ALA A 95 -50.43 6.93 -1.43
N LYS A 96 -51.30 5.94 -1.09
CA LYS A 96 -52.74 6.08 -1.00
C LYS A 96 -53.22 6.70 0.31
N GLY A 97 -52.32 7.10 1.19
CA GLY A 97 -52.62 7.73 2.47
C GLY A 97 -52.83 6.75 3.62
N LEU A 98 -52.64 5.41 3.41
CA LEU A 98 -52.75 4.45 4.51
C LEU A 98 -51.62 4.69 5.51
N ARG A 99 -51.96 4.75 6.79
CA ARG A 99 -50.99 4.97 7.89
C ARG A 99 -51.08 3.88 8.96
N ARG A 100 -52.20 3.22 9.10
CA ARG A 100 -52.44 2.13 10.08
C ARG A 100 -52.35 0.78 9.39
N PHE A 101 -51.39 -0.04 9.82
CA PHE A 101 -51.08 -1.36 9.24
C PHE A 101 -51.24 -2.46 10.29
N ARG A 102 -51.63 -3.68 9.85
CA ARG A 102 -51.56 -4.86 10.69
C ARG A 102 -50.18 -5.48 10.62
N CYS A 103 -49.47 -5.53 11.74
CA CYS A 103 -48.17 -6.19 11.84
C CYS A 103 -48.35 -7.71 11.87
N VAL A 104 -47.88 -8.41 10.84
CA VAL A 104 -48.06 -9.86 10.69
C VAL A 104 -46.88 -10.68 11.20
N GLY A 105 -45.85 -10.06 11.67
CA GLY A 105 -44.67 -10.70 12.28
C GLY A 105 -43.43 -9.81 12.35
N THR A 106 -42.35 -10.40 12.86
CA THR A 106 -41.05 -9.74 12.97
C THR A 106 -40.02 -10.51 12.16
N LEU A 107 -39.16 -9.79 11.46
CA LEU A 107 -38.07 -10.35 10.64
C LEU A 107 -36.70 -9.80 11.09
N GLU A 108 -35.87 -10.71 11.53
CA GLU A 108 -34.52 -10.41 11.99
C GLU A 108 -33.48 -10.64 10.89
N ALA A 109 -32.29 -10.07 11.05
CA ALA A 109 -31.17 -10.34 10.17
C ALA A 109 -30.79 -11.83 10.20
N GLY A 110 -30.53 -12.41 9.02
CA GLY A 110 -30.25 -13.84 8.88
C GLY A 110 -31.49 -14.75 8.77
N ALA A 111 -32.67 -14.23 9.02
CA ALA A 111 -33.93 -14.96 8.81
C ALA A 111 -34.52 -14.67 7.41
N ALA A 112 -35.49 -15.51 6.99
CA ALA A 112 -36.24 -15.31 5.76
C ALA A 112 -37.75 -15.37 6.07
N TRP A 113 -38.53 -14.43 5.54
CA TRP A 113 -39.95 -14.43 5.65
C TRP A 113 -40.56 -15.45 4.69
N ARG A 114 -41.39 -16.34 5.22
CA ARG A 114 -42.13 -17.35 4.44
C ARG A 114 -43.62 -17.01 4.46
N GLY A 115 -44.09 -16.30 3.48
CA GLY A 115 -45.49 -15.93 3.37
C GLY A 115 -45.70 -14.65 2.60
N ALA A 116 -46.92 -14.40 2.15
CA ALA A 116 -47.29 -13.14 1.52
C ALA A 116 -47.65 -12.10 2.58
N VAL A 117 -47.19 -10.87 2.39
CA VAL A 117 -47.68 -9.70 3.13
C VAL A 117 -48.68 -8.98 2.24
N ARG A 118 -49.96 -8.91 2.69
CA ARG A 118 -51.10 -8.39 1.92
C ARG A 118 -51.15 -6.85 1.98
N PRO A 119 -51.94 -6.17 1.13
CA PRO A 119 -52.22 -4.74 1.29
C PRO A 119 -52.75 -4.43 2.69
N GLY A 120 -52.27 -3.34 3.32
CA GLY A 120 -52.61 -2.99 4.68
C GLY A 120 -51.91 -3.79 5.78
N GLU A 121 -50.98 -4.69 5.42
CA GLU A 121 -50.12 -5.41 6.35
C GLU A 121 -48.71 -4.89 6.28
N CYS A 122 -47.97 -5.06 7.38
CA CYS A 122 -46.55 -4.76 7.49
C CYS A 122 -45.79 -5.85 8.23
N LEU A 123 -44.45 -5.83 8.10
CA LEU A 123 -43.53 -6.62 8.91
C LEU A 123 -42.67 -5.69 9.75
N LYS A 124 -42.58 -5.96 11.05
CA LYS A 124 -41.52 -5.38 11.86
C LYS A 124 -40.19 -5.95 11.37
N ILE A 125 -39.24 -5.10 11.00
CA ILE A 125 -38.00 -5.52 10.37
C ILE A 125 -36.82 -4.89 11.08
N MET A 126 -35.77 -5.69 11.30
CA MET A 126 -34.52 -5.22 11.90
C MET A 126 -33.51 -4.86 10.83
N THR A 127 -32.63 -3.94 11.16
CA THR A 127 -31.48 -3.53 10.31
C THR A 127 -30.72 -4.75 9.78
N GLY A 128 -30.47 -4.78 8.49
CA GLY A 128 -29.78 -5.89 7.84
C GLY A 128 -30.68 -7.08 7.43
N ALA A 129 -31.92 -7.14 7.90
CA ALA A 129 -32.85 -8.19 7.51
C ALA A 129 -33.27 -8.07 6.04
N PRO A 130 -33.48 -9.19 5.33
CA PRO A 130 -33.93 -9.17 3.95
C PRO A 130 -35.36 -8.63 3.85
N VAL A 131 -35.56 -7.64 2.99
CA VAL A 131 -36.92 -7.11 2.71
C VAL A 131 -37.62 -8.07 1.77
N PRO A 132 -38.80 -8.66 2.18
CA PRO A 132 -39.52 -9.62 1.36
C PRO A 132 -40.02 -9.02 0.03
N PRO A 133 -40.14 -9.83 -1.03
CA PRO A 133 -40.75 -9.39 -2.28
C PRO A 133 -42.13 -8.77 -2.07
N GLY A 134 -42.38 -7.65 -2.74
CA GLY A 134 -43.64 -6.92 -2.63
C GLY A 134 -43.66 -5.81 -1.59
N LEU A 135 -42.66 -5.77 -0.67
CA LEU A 135 -42.43 -4.65 0.22
C LEU A 135 -41.28 -3.80 -0.37
N ASP A 136 -41.48 -2.50 -0.41
CA ASP A 136 -40.57 -1.59 -1.10
C ASP A 136 -40.42 -0.22 -0.42
N ALA A 137 -40.75 -0.16 0.88
CA ALA A 137 -40.44 0.93 1.79
C ALA A 137 -40.26 0.40 3.22
N VAL A 138 -39.41 1.01 4.00
CA VAL A 138 -39.28 0.79 5.44
C VAL A 138 -39.46 2.13 6.14
N GLU A 139 -40.36 2.19 7.10
CA GLU A 139 -40.47 3.35 7.99
C GLU A 139 -39.78 3.04 9.31
N GLN A 140 -39.05 3.99 9.85
CA GLN A 140 -38.29 3.86 11.10
C GLN A 140 -39.24 3.60 12.30
N VAL A 141 -38.76 2.82 13.26
CA VAL A 141 -39.53 2.54 14.48
C VAL A 141 -39.81 3.82 15.27
N GLU A 142 -38.95 4.81 15.23
CA GLU A 142 -39.10 6.11 15.90
C GLU A 142 -40.28 6.94 15.32
N LYS A 143 -40.68 6.63 14.11
CA LYS A 143 -41.84 7.25 13.43
C LYS A 143 -43.05 6.35 13.44
N SER A 144 -43.26 5.60 14.51
CA SER A 144 -44.35 4.67 14.62
C SER A 144 -44.90 4.60 16.04
N ILE A 145 -46.22 4.27 16.16
CA ILE A 145 -46.86 3.89 17.42
C ILE A 145 -47.50 2.53 17.22
N SER A 146 -47.14 1.57 18.08
CA SER A 146 -47.71 0.21 18.07
C SER A 146 -48.90 0.12 19.05
N ASP A 147 -49.99 -0.44 18.61
CA ASP A 147 -51.18 -0.71 19.40
C ASP A 147 -51.63 -2.15 19.15
N GLY A 148 -51.23 -3.06 20.02
CA GLY A 148 -51.44 -4.50 19.85
C GLY A 148 -50.90 -5.02 18.53
N PRO A 149 -51.75 -5.64 17.68
CA PRO A 149 -51.32 -6.14 16.38
C PRO A 149 -51.22 -5.06 15.29
N HIS A 150 -51.55 -3.80 15.61
CA HIS A 150 -51.52 -2.70 14.65
C HIS A 150 -50.37 -1.76 14.94
N VAL A 151 -49.92 -1.09 13.88
CA VAL A 151 -48.95 -0.01 13.97
C VAL A 151 -49.39 1.17 13.11
N GLU A 152 -49.25 2.36 13.64
CA GLU A 152 -49.47 3.60 12.91
C GLU A 152 -48.14 4.21 12.56
N LEU A 153 -47.95 4.57 11.29
CA LEU A 153 -46.69 5.11 10.73
C LEU A 153 -46.84 6.61 10.43
N PHE A 154 -45.93 7.43 10.92
CA PHE A 154 -45.92 8.87 10.72
C PHE A 154 -44.88 9.26 9.66
N THR A 155 -45.28 9.14 8.39
CA THR A 155 -44.46 9.56 7.26
C THR A 155 -45.16 10.63 6.45
N ASP A 156 -44.47 11.78 6.23
CA ASP A 156 -45.06 12.92 5.53
C ASP A 156 -44.95 12.74 4.00
N ALA A 157 -43.83 12.22 3.51
CA ALA A 157 -43.55 12.02 2.09
C ALA A 157 -42.89 10.65 1.86
N PRO A 158 -43.70 9.57 1.74
CA PRO A 158 -43.15 8.24 1.54
C PRO A 158 -42.44 8.13 0.18
N GLU A 159 -41.22 7.62 0.21
CA GLU A 159 -40.44 7.35 -1.01
C GLU A 159 -40.36 5.83 -1.25
N ARG A 160 -40.47 5.43 -2.51
CA ARG A 160 -40.20 4.05 -2.88
C ARG A 160 -38.72 3.73 -2.65
N TRP A 161 -38.47 2.59 -1.99
CA TRP A 161 -37.14 2.14 -1.55
C TRP A 161 -36.54 2.94 -0.39
N GLN A 162 -37.36 3.75 0.28
CA GLN A 162 -36.96 4.43 1.50
C GLN A 162 -36.38 3.44 2.52
N HIS A 163 -35.22 3.75 3.09
CA HIS A 163 -34.50 2.92 4.07
C HIS A 163 -34.26 1.45 3.65
N ILE A 164 -34.16 1.20 2.35
CA ILE A 164 -33.81 -0.11 1.79
C ILE A 164 -32.52 -0.01 1.00
N HIS A 165 -31.51 -0.75 1.44
CA HIS A 165 -30.30 -0.94 0.68
C HIS A 165 -30.56 -2.03 -0.39
N ARG A 166 -30.63 -1.60 -1.64
CA ARG A 166 -31.08 -2.47 -2.74
C ARG A 166 -30.02 -3.48 -3.13
N MET A 167 -30.45 -4.67 -3.52
CA MET A 167 -29.59 -5.71 -4.06
C MET A 167 -28.70 -5.17 -5.20
N GLY A 168 -27.39 -5.41 -5.08
CA GLY A 168 -26.41 -5.01 -6.09
C GLY A 168 -26.15 -3.51 -6.17
N ALA A 169 -26.53 -2.73 -5.15
CA ALA A 169 -26.26 -1.29 -5.09
C ALA A 169 -24.77 -0.98 -4.96
N ASP A 170 -24.01 -1.82 -4.24
CA ASP A 170 -22.58 -1.63 -4.01
C ASP A 170 -21.74 -2.19 -5.17
N CYS A 171 -22.08 -3.41 -5.65
CA CYS A 171 -21.47 -4.00 -6.84
C CYS A 171 -22.32 -5.13 -7.43
N LYS A 172 -22.06 -5.43 -8.71
CA LYS A 172 -22.71 -6.53 -9.44
C LYS A 172 -21.83 -7.78 -9.42
N LYS A 173 -22.45 -8.96 -9.57
CA LYS A 173 -21.72 -10.22 -9.75
C LYS A 173 -20.72 -10.13 -10.89
N GLY A 174 -19.48 -10.59 -10.66
CA GLY A 174 -18.38 -10.58 -11.63
C GLY A 174 -17.64 -9.25 -11.72
N GLU A 175 -18.11 -8.19 -11.07
CA GLU A 175 -17.45 -6.90 -11.04
C GLU A 175 -16.07 -7.01 -10.37
N ARG A 176 -15.07 -6.34 -10.93
CA ARG A 176 -13.72 -6.31 -10.37
C ARG A 176 -13.64 -5.32 -9.23
N LEU A 177 -13.42 -5.84 -8.01
CA LEU A 177 -13.33 -5.04 -6.78
C LEU A 177 -11.89 -4.65 -6.44
N ILE A 178 -10.93 -5.56 -6.69
CA ILE A 178 -9.50 -5.28 -6.46
C ILE A 178 -8.72 -5.75 -7.69
N ALA A 179 -7.80 -4.92 -8.16
CA ALA A 179 -6.98 -5.27 -9.32
C ALA A 179 -5.72 -6.06 -8.92
N ALA A 180 -5.25 -6.93 -9.83
CA ALA A 180 -3.91 -7.48 -9.72
C ALA A 180 -2.87 -6.35 -9.70
N GLY A 181 -1.81 -6.50 -8.90
CA GLY A 181 -0.78 -5.48 -8.69
C GLY A 181 -1.10 -4.48 -7.58
N GLU A 182 -2.26 -4.60 -6.94
CA GLU A 182 -2.59 -3.82 -5.73
C GLU A 182 -2.17 -4.54 -4.45
N THR A 183 -1.76 -3.76 -3.44
CA THR A 183 -1.42 -4.29 -2.12
C THR A 183 -2.69 -4.55 -1.31
N LEU A 184 -2.76 -5.68 -0.62
CA LEU A 184 -3.86 -6.02 0.29
C LEU A 184 -3.77 -5.19 1.57
N THR A 185 -4.43 -4.04 1.56
CA THR A 185 -4.67 -3.21 2.76
C THR A 185 -5.76 -3.83 3.64
N PRO A 186 -5.94 -3.39 4.92
CA PRO A 186 -7.04 -3.90 5.76
C PRO A 186 -8.41 -3.81 5.07
N SER A 187 -8.72 -2.69 4.42
CA SER A 187 -9.98 -2.51 3.69
C SER A 187 -10.12 -3.50 2.54
N ARG A 188 -9.05 -3.76 1.79
CA ARG A 188 -9.06 -4.74 0.69
C ARG A 188 -9.18 -6.18 1.18
N VAL A 189 -8.61 -6.50 2.33
CA VAL A 189 -8.82 -7.80 2.99
C VAL A 189 -10.28 -7.98 3.34
N ALA A 190 -10.94 -6.96 3.90
CA ALA A 190 -12.36 -7.01 4.21
C ALA A 190 -13.22 -7.21 2.94
N VAL A 191 -12.92 -6.49 1.85
CA VAL A 191 -13.60 -6.67 0.55
C VAL A 191 -13.38 -8.08 0.00
N ALA A 192 -12.15 -8.61 0.05
CA ALA A 192 -11.85 -9.97 -0.41
C ALA A 192 -12.61 -11.02 0.41
N ALA A 193 -12.69 -10.86 1.73
CA ALA A 193 -13.45 -11.73 2.61
C ALA A 193 -14.95 -11.69 2.30
N ALA A 194 -15.51 -10.50 2.06
CA ALA A 194 -16.93 -10.32 1.76
C ALA A 194 -17.39 -11.06 0.48
N VAL A 195 -16.45 -11.35 -0.44
CA VAL A 195 -16.71 -12.06 -1.69
C VAL A 195 -16.13 -13.49 -1.70
N GLY A 196 -15.80 -14.04 -0.51
CA GLY A 196 -15.41 -15.44 -0.37
C GLY A 196 -13.99 -15.78 -0.87
N ALA A 197 -13.10 -14.80 -1.05
CA ALA A 197 -11.73 -15.04 -1.49
C ALA A 197 -10.85 -15.57 -0.34
N ALA A 198 -11.15 -16.78 0.15
CA ALA A 198 -10.45 -17.41 1.28
C ALA A 198 -8.96 -17.68 1.01
N ARG A 199 -8.56 -17.86 -0.25
CA ARG A 199 -7.16 -18.01 -0.68
C ARG A 199 -6.91 -17.14 -1.89
N VAL A 200 -5.82 -16.38 -1.86
CA VAL A 200 -5.48 -15.41 -2.90
C VAL A 200 -4.09 -15.67 -3.48
N ALA A 201 -3.94 -15.40 -4.78
CA ALA A 201 -2.64 -15.40 -5.43
C ALA A 201 -1.94 -14.07 -5.15
N VAL A 202 -0.76 -14.13 -4.54
CA VAL A 202 0.09 -12.97 -4.25
C VAL A 202 1.51 -13.23 -4.73
N THR A 203 2.32 -12.20 -4.93
CA THR A 203 3.75 -12.41 -5.15
C THR A 203 4.38 -12.95 -3.88
N ARG A 204 5.21 -13.97 -3.96
CA ARG A 204 5.98 -14.44 -2.79
C ARG A 204 6.86 -13.31 -2.24
N ALA A 205 7.17 -13.36 -0.95
CA ALA A 205 8.03 -12.37 -0.34
C ALA A 205 9.39 -12.24 -1.05
N VAL A 206 9.82 -10.99 -1.26
CA VAL A 206 11.15 -10.67 -1.80
C VAL A 206 12.18 -10.88 -0.70
N ARG A 207 13.08 -11.84 -0.87
CA ARG A 207 14.15 -12.09 0.10
C ARG A 207 15.26 -11.07 -0.12
N VAL A 208 15.56 -10.29 0.92
CA VAL A 208 16.57 -9.22 0.87
C VAL A 208 17.66 -9.52 1.90
N THR A 209 18.93 -9.34 1.53
CA THR A 209 20.03 -9.28 2.51
C THR A 209 20.67 -7.91 2.47
N VAL A 210 20.78 -7.27 3.63
CA VAL A 210 21.50 -6.01 3.84
C VAL A 210 22.86 -6.32 4.45
N VAL A 211 23.92 -5.82 3.83
CA VAL A 211 25.32 -5.93 4.31
C VAL A 211 25.86 -4.53 4.52
N ALA A 212 26.48 -4.27 5.65
CA ALA A 212 27.25 -3.03 5.88
C ALA A 212 28.72 -3.30 5.61
N SER A 213 29.41 -2.42 4.88
CA SER A 213 30.87 -2.47 4.65
C SER A 213 31.54 -1.21 5.16
N GLY A 214 32.61 -1.40 5.89
CA GLY A 214 33.46 -0.34 6.44
C GLY A 214 34.22 -0.84 7.64
N SER A 215 35.53 -0.71 7.60
CA SER A 215 36.41 -1.08 8.71
C SER A 215 36.29 -0.12 9.92
N GLU A 216 35.68 1.06 9.71
CA GLU A 216 35.32 2.03 10.74
C GLU A 216 34.00 1.67 11.46
N LEU A 217 33.20 0.72 10.93
CA LEU A 217 31.88 0.44 11.44
C LEU A 217 31.92 -0.53 12.62
N VAL A 218 31.16 -0.20 13.67
CA VAL A 218 30.90 -1.09 14.80
C VAL A 218 29.42 -1.31 15.02
N GLY A 219 29.08 -2.36 15.76
CA GLY A 219 27.68 -2.65 16.12
C GLY A 219 27.08 -1.58 17.04
N VAL A 220 25.76 -1.49 17.08
CA VAL A 220 25.05 -0.46 17.85
C VAL A 220 25.38 -0.48 19.35
N ALA A 221 25.53 -1.68 19.93
CA ALA A 221 25.84 -1.84 21.35
C ALA A 221 27.32 -1.60 21.69
N ALA A 222 28.23 -1.57 20.71
CA ALA A 222 29.64 -1.38 20.95
C ALA A 222 29.95 0.09 21.25
N ALA A 223 30.91 0.33 22.17
CA ALA A 223 31.54 1.63 22.33
C ALA A 223 32.53 1.84 21.18
N PRO A 224 32.36 2.86 20.31
CA PRO A 224 33.29 3.09 19.21
C PRO A 224 34.62 3.63 19.72
N ALA A 225 35.72 3.16 19.16
CA ALA A 225 37.02 3.78 19.30
C ALA A 225 37.07 5.18 18.62
N PRO A 226 38.07 6.02 18.85
CA PRO A 226 38.09 7.43 18.39
C PRO A 226 37.79 7.66 16.89
N TYR A 227 38.05 6.69 16.04
CA TYR A 227 37.83 6.80 14.58
C TYR A 227 36.79 5.81 14.06
N GLN A 228 36.03 5.18 14.96
CA GLN A 228 34.93 4.26 14.62
C GLN A 228 33.58 4.94 14.76
N ILE A 229 32.61 4.47 13.97
CA ILE A 229 31.23 4.93 14.02
C ILE A 229 30.29 3.73 14.10
N ARG A 230 29.10 3.93 14.67
CA ARG A 230 28.08 2.88 14.70
C ARG A 230 27.38 2.75 13.36
N ASP A 231 27.11 1.51 12.95
CA ASP A 231 26.31 1.23 11.76
C ASP A 231 24.86 1.67 11.95
N SER A 232 24.52 2.83 11.42
CA SER A 232 23.15 3.36 11.36
C SER A 232 22.42 3.02 10.06
N ASN A 233 23.16 2.82 8.97
CA ASN A 233 22.60 2.60 7.64
C ASN A 233 21.81 1.29 7.54
N SER A 234 22.41 0.19 8.01
CA SER A 234 21.69 -1.08 8.00
C SER A 234 20.45 -1.05 8.91
N ARG A 235 20.51 -0.33 10.04
CA ARG A 235 19.37 -0.19 10.97
C ARG A 235 18.23 0.57 10.32
N PHE A 236 18.53 1.67 9.63
CA PHE A 236 17.55 2.39 8.82
C PHE A 236 16.92 1.48 7.77
N LEU A 237 17.72 0.75 7.00
CA LEU A 237 17.20 -0.15 5.96
C LEU A 237 16.34 -1.26 6.55
N MET A 238 16.79 -1.92 7.63
CA MET A 238 16.02 -2.98 8.29
C MET A 238 14.68 -2.45 8.82
N ALA A 239 14.68 -1.26 9.45
CA ALA A 239 13.45 -0.61 9.91
C ALA A 239 12.48 -0.33 8.74
N ARG A 240 13.00 0.16 7.59
CA ARG A 240 12.18 0.35 6.38
C ARG A 240 11.56 -0.95 5.85
N PHE A 241 12.23 -2.09 6.01
CA PHE A 241 11.69 -3.39 5.61
C PHE A 241 10.57 -3.89 6.53
N PHE A 242 10.58 -3.54 7.82
CA PHE A 242 9.47 -3.85 8.73
C PHE A 242 8.13 -3.26 8.28
N GLU A 243 8.17 -2.15 7.54
CA GLU A 243 6.97 -1.53 6.96
C GLU A 243 6.44 -2.27 5.71
N MET A 244 7.15 -3.32 5.25
CA MET A 244 6.89 -4.02 4.00
C MET A 244 6.73 -5.53 4.23
N PRO A 245 5.54 -6.04 4.61
CA PRO A 245 5.32 -7.46 4.89
C PRO A 245 5.72 -8.41 3.74
N TRP A 246 5.68 -7.89 2.50
CA TRP A 246 6.10 -8.61 1.29
C TRP A 246 7.61 -8.62 1.04
N ALA A 247 8.42 -8.06 1.94
CA ALA A 247 9.89 -8.06 1.84
C ALA A 247 10.49 -8.74 3.07
N ALA A 248 10.98 -9.96 2.91
CA ALA A 248 11.67 -10.73 3.95
C ALA A 248 13.15 -10.31 4.00
N ALA A 249 13.47 -9.32 4.84
CA ALA A 249 14.83 -8.81 4.98
C ALA A 249 15.62 -9.51 6.09
N SER A 250 16.91 -9.69 5.87
CA SER A 250 17.88 -10.17 6.84
C SER A 250 19.14 -9.30 6.84
N PHE A 251 19.74 -9.12 8.02
CA PHE A 251 21.02 -8.44 8.16
C PHE A 251 22.17 -9.43 7.98
N GLY A 252 23.06 -9.15 7.05
CA GLY A 252 24.23 -10.00 6.70
C GLY A 252 25.48 -9.67 7.48
N GLY A 253 25.43 -8.69 8.37
CA GLY A 253 26.56 -8.28 9.22
C GLY A 253 27.28 -7.03 8.74
N VAL A 254 28.21 -6.55 9.60
CA VAL A 254 29.21 -5.54 9.27
C VAL A 254 30.46 -6.28 8.80
N ILE A 255 30.91 -6.00 7.59
CA ILE A 255 32.05 -6.66 6.96
C ILE A 255 33.17 -5.64 6.81
N PRO A 256 34.38 -5.94 7.26
CA PRO A 256 35.51 -5.07 7.07
C PRO A 256 35.87 -4.91 5.56
N ASP A 257 36.61 -3.86 5.21
CA ASP A 257 37.03 -3.59 3.82
C ASP A 257 38.13 -4.53 3.35
N ASP A 258 37.96 -5.81 3.61
CA ASP A 258 38.79 -6.93 3.13
C ASP A 258 38.13 -7.63 1.94
N PRO A 259 38.77 -7.68 0.77
CA PRO A 259 38.14 -8.29 -0.43
C PRO A 259 37.75 -9.76 -0.26
N ARG A 260 38.47 -10.55 0.55
CA ARG A 260 38.15 -11.96 0.77
C ARG A 260 36.92 -12.10 1.68
N ALA A 261 36.85 -11.31 2.75
CA ALA A 261 35.69 -11.28 3.64
C ALA A 261 34.44 -10.80 2.91
N LEU A 262 34.54 -9.69 2.16
CA LEU A 262 33.48 -9.16 1.31
C LEU A 262 32.98 -10.20 0.30
N ARG A 263 33.90 -10.88 -0.41
CA ARG A 263 33.52 -11.89 -1.39
C ARG A 263 32.75 -13.06 -0.75
N ARG A 264 33.20 -13.55 0.40
CA ARG A 264 32.47 -14.62 1.13
C ARG A 264 31.08 -14.19 1.53
N ALA A 265 30.95 -13.00 2.15
CA ALA A 265 29.69 -12.46 2.62
C ALA A 265 28.70 -12.21 1.46
N LEU A 266 29.15 -11.57 0.38
CA LEU A 266 28.33 -11.26 -0.78
C LEU A 266 27.92 -12.51 -1.56
N ALA A 267 28.81 -13.50 -1.72
CA ALA A 267 28.47 -14.78 -2.33
C ALA A 267 27.41 -15.53 -1.54
N ALA A 268 27.51 -15.54 -0.20
CA ALA A 268 26.51 -16.15 0.68
C ALA A 268 25.16 -15.40 0.61
N ALA A 269 25.17 -14.05 0.62
CA ALA A 269 23.99 -13.24 0.44
C ALA A 269 23.30 -13.49 -0.91
N LEU A 270 24.07 -13.54 -1.99
CA LEU A 270 23.56 -13.83 -3.33
C LEU A 270 22.91 -15.21 -3.46
N LYS A 271 23.39 -16.23 -2.73
CA LYS A 271 22.76 -17.56 -2.75
C LYS A 271 21.33 -17.54 -2.20
N ARG A 272 21.10 -16.87 -1.06
CA ARG A 272 19.85 -16.91 -0.29
C ARG A 272 18.83 -15.84 -0.63
N SER A 273 19.23 -14.77 -1.36
CA SER A 273 18.41 -13.59 -1.57
C SER A 273 18.03 -13.36 -3.03
N ASP A 274 16.93 -12.64 -3.24
CA ASP A 274 16.50 -12.11 -4.52
C ASP A 274 17.08 -10.71 -4.75
N MET A 275 17.36 -10.00 -3.63
CA MET A 275 18.03 -8.70 -3.65
C MET A 275 19.12 -8.64 -2.56
N VAL A 276 20.28 -8.10 -2.91
CA VAL A 276 21.36 -7.80 -1.97
C VAL A 276 21.60 -6.30 -1.96
N ILE A 277 21.68 -5.70 -0.78
CA ILE A 277 21.99 -4.30 -0.59
C ILE A 277 23.28 -4.20 0.22
N VAL A 278 24.26 -3.49 -0.29
CA VAL A 278 25.52 -3.21 0.41
C VAL A 278 25.59 -1.71 0.68
N THR A 279 25.89 -1.30 1.92
CA THR A 279 26.10 0.10 2.27
C THR A 279 27.58 0.34 2.55
N GLY A 280 28.13 1.47 2.08
CA GLY A 280 29.55 1.77 2.14
C GLY A 280 30.36 1.19 0.96
N GLY A 281 31.62 1.57 0.80
CA GLY A 281 32.59 1.00 -0.13
C GLY A 281 32.24 1.04 -1.63
N VAL A 282 31.35 1.94 -2.08
CA VAL A 282 30.87 2.02 -3.48
C VAL A 282 31.30 3.29 -4.22
N SER A 283 32.08 4.14 -3.61
CA SER A 283 32.63 5.35 -4.23
C SER A 283 33.93 5.03 -5.02
N MET A 284 34.70 6.01 -5.43
CA MET A 284 35.91 5.84 -6.23
C MET A 284 37.20 5.90 -5.38
N GLY A 285 37.11 5.62 -4.07
CA GLY A 285 38.29 5.55 -3.22
C GLY A 285 39.16 4.31 -3.50
N GLU A 286 40.43 4.39 -3.28
CA GLU A 286 41.37 3.26 -3.44
C GLU A 286 41.00 2.02 -2.62
N ARG A 287 40.14 2.21 -1.59
CA ARG A 287 39.62 1.14 -0.69
C ARG A 287 38.22 0.68 -1.04
N ASP A 288 37.59 1.16 -2.12
CA ASP A 288 36.22 0.79 -2.52
C ASP A 288 36.23 -0.51 -3.32
N HIS A 289 36.37 -1.63 -2.62
CA HIS A 289 36.51 -2.96 -3.22
C HIS A 289 35.19 -3.56 -3.71
N ILE A 290 34.01 -3.03 -3.32
CA ILE A 290 32.69 -3.63 -3.58
C ILE A 290 32.41 -3.81 -5.08
N PRO A 291 32.63 -2.85 -5.99
CA PRO A 291 32.35 -3.06 -7.41
C PRO A 291 33.15 -4.23 -8.03
N GLU A 292 34.43 -4.34 -7.68
CA GLU A 292 35.28 -5.42 -8.19
C GLU A 292 34.92 -6.77 -7.59
N VAL A 293 34.65 -6.84 -6.28
CA VAL A 293 34.18 -8.06 -5.61
C VAL A 293 32.86 -8.53 -6.17
N LEU A 294 31.91 -7.63 -6.45
CA LEU A 294 30.64 -7.99 -7.07
C LEU A 294 30.82 -8.54 -8.49
N LYS A 295 31.75 -7.97 -9.28
CA LYS A 295 32.12 -8.49 -10.59
C LYS A 295 32.68 -9.91 -10.48
N GLN A 296 33.59 -10.16 -9.53
CA GLN A 296 34.11 -11.50 -9.24
C GLN A 296 33.02 -12.49 -8.78
N CYS A 297 31.97 -12.00 -8.13
CA CYS A 297 30.77 -12.78 -7.79
C CYS A 297 29.85 -13.04 -8.98
N GLY A 298 30.17 -12.56 -10.18
CA GLY A 298 29.40 -12.72 -11.41
C GLY A 298 28.22 -11.75 -11.51
N VAL A 299 28.27 -10.62 -10.80
CA VAL A 299 27.24 -9.57 -10.91
C VAL A 299 27.59 -8.62 -12.07
N GLN A 300 26.68 -8.47 -13.01
CA GLN A 300 26.83 -7.57 -14.15
C GLN A 300 26.38 -6.16 -13.76
N ASN A 301 27.29 -5.18 -13.87
CA ASN A 301 26.95 -3.79 -13.62
C ASN A 301 25.97 -3.26 -14.66
N ARG A 302 24.96 -2.51 -14.22
CA ARG A 302 23.92 -1.88 -15.05
C ARG A 302 23.83 -0.37 -14.81
N LEU A 303 24.30 0.09 -13.67
CA LEU A 303 24.35 1.50 -13.31
C LEU A 303 25.53 1.76 -12.36
N TYR A 304 26.33 2.75 -12.70
CA TYR A 304 27.32 3.31 -11.80
C TYR A 304 27.27 4.84 -11.85
N LYS A 305 26.98 5.45 -10.70
CA LYS A 305 26.73 6.87 -10.49
C LYS A 305 25.48 7.41 -11.21
N SER A 306 24.74 8.23 -10.52
CA SER A 306 23.58 8.95 -11.03
C SER A 306 23.69 10.45 -10.75
N ALA A 307 23.10 11.26 -11.61
CA ALA A 307 23.07 12.72 -11.50
C ALA A 307 22.10 13.21 -10.40
N ILE A 308 22.29 12.74 -9.16
CA ILE A 308 21.50 13.08 -7.96
C ILE A 308 22.37 13.64 -6.85
N ARG A 309 21.76 14.38 -5.92
CA ARG A 309 22.37 14.86 -4.68
C ARG A 309 21.32 14.89 -3.57
N PRO A 310 21.57 14.21 -2.40
CA PRO A 310 22.67 13.28 -2.14
C PRO A 310 22.50 11.95 -2.87
N GLY A 311 23.51 11.07 -2.85
CA GLY A 311 23.43 9.71 -3.40
C GLY A 311 24.07 9.51 -4.77
N LYS A 312 24.90 10.47 -5.25
CA LYS A 312 25.64 10.36 -6.53
C LYS A 312 26.31 8.99 -6.76
N PRO A 313 27.05 8.39 -5.80
CA PRO A 313 27.78 7.13 -6.01
C PRO A 313 26.88 5.89 -5.80
N VAL A 314 25.71 5.85 -6.39
CA VAL A 314 24.87 4.64 -6.40
C VAL A 314 25.40 3.63 -7.43
N TRP A 315 25.45 2.36 -7.02
CA TRP A 315 25.81 1.23 -7.87
C TRP A 315 24.64 0.25 -7.97
N PHE A 316 24.38 -0.28 -9.16
CA PHE A 316 23.37 -1.30 -9.37
C PHE A 316 23.84 -2.31 -10.39
N GLY A 317 23.58 -3.59 -10.11
CA GLY A 317 23.86 -4.71 -11.02
C GLY A 317 22.89 -5.86 -10.84
N VAL A 318 23.04 -6.86 -11.69
CA VAL A 318 22.22 -8.07 -11.69
C VAL A 318 23.06 -9.33 -11.84
N LYS A 319 22.61 -10.43 -11.20
CA LYS A 319 23.11 -11.79 -11.43
C LYS A 319 21.91 -12.70 -11.71
N GLY A 320 21.67 -13.03 -12.98
CA GLY A 320 20.41 -13.64 -13.39
C GLY A 320 19.21 -12.77 -13.00
N ALA A 321 18.27 -13.34 -12.24
CA ALA A 321 17.10 -12.60 -11.73
C ALA A 321 17.35 -11.83 -10.42
N LYS A 322 18.56 -11.89 -9.86
CA LYS A 322 18.89 -11.26 -8.59
C LYS A 322 19.36 -9.84 -8.80
N ALA A 323 18.85 -8.91 -7.98
CA ALA A 323 19.23 -7.49 -7.97
C ALA A 323 20.29 -7.22 -6.90
N VAL A 324 21.26 -6.38 -7.20
CA VAL A 324 22.31 -5.97 -6.26
C VAL A 324 22.44 -4.46 -6.28
N PHE A 325 22.34 -3.85 -5.10
CA PHE A 325 22.55 -2.42 -4.91
C PHE A 325 23.76 -2.16 -4.03
N GLY A 326 24.61 -1.24 -4.46
CA GLY A 326 25.62 -0.61 -3.65
C GLY A 326 25.19 0.81 -3.34
N LEU A 327 24.99 1.10 -2.06
CA LEU A 327 24.54 2.41 -1.57
C LEU A 327 25.69 3.15 -0.88
N PRO A 328 25.71 4.49 -0.95
CA PRO A 328 26.75 5.30 -0.31
C PRO A 328 26.83 5.08 1.20
N GLY A 329 27.96 5.42 1.84
CA GLY A 329 28.11 5.37 3.30
C GLY A 329 27.35 6.49 4.05
N ASN A 330 27.10 7.65 3.42
CA ASN A 330 26.39 8.75 4.06
C ASN A 330 24.90 8.40 4.27
N PRO A 331 24.35 8.51 5.50
CA PRO A 331 22.97 8.10 5.83
C PRO A 331 21.89 8.79 4.98
N VAL A 332 22.02 10.10 4.72
CA VAL A 332 21.03 10.83 3.89
C VAL A 332 21.07 10.32 2.44
N SER A 333 22.27 9.94 1.96
CA SER A 333 22.43 9.34 0.64
C SER A 333 21.81 7.96 0.57
N VAL A 334 21.92 7.15 1.63
CA VAL A 334 21.24 5.84 1.74
C VAL A 334 19.73 6.01 1.65
N ALA A 335 19.16 6.93 2.43
CA ALA A 335 17.72 7.19 2.41
C ALA A 335 17.23 7.63 1.02
N ALA A 336 17.93 8.57 0.37
CA ALA A 336 17.59 9.05 -0.96
C ALA A 336 17.68 7.92 -2.02
N THR A 337 18.79 7.16 -2.04
CA THR A 337 18.98 6.09 -3.02
C THR A 337 18.07 4.90 -2.77
N PHE A 338 17.77 4.58 -1.52
CA PHE A 338 16.75 3.59 -1.18
C PHE A 338 15.39 3.99 -1.76
N ARG A 339 14.93 5.21 -1.48
CA ARG A 339 13.62 5.69 -1.94
C ARG A 339 13.51 5.73 -3.47
N GLU A 340 14.56 6.19 -4.16
CA GLU A 340 14.49 6.48 -5.58
C GLU A 340 14.89 5.30 -6.49
N PHE A 341 15.65 4.33 -6.00
CA PHE A 341 16.09 3.18 -6.80
C PHE A 341 15.71 1.82 -6.19
N VAL A 342 15.99 1.62 -4.89
CA VAL A 342 15.77 0.31 -4.27
C VAL A 342 14.28 0.03 -4.11
N LEU A 343 13.52 0.95 -3.53
CA LEU A 343 12.09 0.80 -3.31
C LEU A 343 11.28 0.58 -4.60
N PRO A 344 11.52 1.35 -5.70
CA PRO A 344 10.89 1.06 -6.99
C PRO A 344 11.22 -0.33 -7.54
N ALA A 345 12.48 -0.77 -7.42
CA ALA A 345 12.87 -2.12 -7.83
C ALA A 345 12.16 -3.19 -7.00
N LEU A 346 12.12 -3.03 -5.68
CA LEU A 346 11.41 -3.93 -4.77
C LEU A 346 9.91 -4.00 -5.09
N ARG A 347 9.24 -2.85 -5.27
CA ARG A 347 7.83 -2.79 -5.66
C ARG A 347 7.57 -3.53 -6.97
N LYS A 348 8.46 -3.36 -7.96
CA LYS A 348 8.36 -4.10 -9.22
C LYS A 348 8.55 -5.59 -9.02
N MET A 349 9.54 -6.02 -8.22
CA MET A 349 9.75 -7.44 -7.89
C MET A 349 8.57 -8.02 -7.11
N ALA A 350 7.92 -7.24 -6.27
CA ALA A 350 6.69 -7.61 -5.58
C ALA A 350 5.45 -7.63 -6.48
N GLY A 351 5.55 -7.13 -7.73
CA GLY A 351 4.45 -7.13 -8.69
C GLY A 351 3.49 -5.94 -8.55
N CYS A 352 3.89 -4.87 -7.84
CA CYS A 352 3.10 -3.64 -7.76
C CYS A 352 2.92 -3.00 -9.14
N THR A 353 1.73 -2.48 -9.43
CA THR A 353 1.48 -1.62 -10.60
C THR A 353 2.07 -0.23 -10.41
N ALA A 354 1.92 0.36 -9.22
CA ALA A 354 2.49 1.64 -8.84
C ALA A 354 3.89 1.47 -8.23
N VAL A 355 4.91 1.37 -9.09
CA VAL A 355 6.29 1.11 -8.62
C VAL A 355 6.99 2.37 -8.10
N LEU A 356 6.73 3.53 -8.68
CA LEU A 356 7.38 4.78 -8.29
C LEU A 356 6.78 5.37 -7.02
N PRO A 357 7.57 6.11 -6.22
CA PRO A 357 7.04 6.87 -5.09
C PRO A 357 6.01 7.90 -5.56
N SER A 358 4.97 8.13 -4.75
CA SER A 358 4.01 9.20 -4.99
C SER A 358 4.71 10.56 -4.91
N VAL A 359 4.30 11.47 -5.80
CA VAL A 359 4.82 12.83 -5.88
C VAL A 359 3.66 13.81 -5.70
N LEU A 360 3.75 14.64 -4.66
CA LEU A 360 2.89 15.80 -4.48
C LEU A 360 3.64 17.04 -4.96
N ARG A 361 2.96 17.88 -5.71
CA ARG A 361 3.50 19.19 -6.13
C ARG A 361 2.84 20.26 -5.28
N LEU A 362 3.65 20.89 -4.44
CA LEU A 362 3.20 21.95 -3.55
C LEU A 362 4.01 23.22 -3.81
N PRO A 363 3.42 24.42 -3.69
CA PRO A 363 4.16 25.66 -3.71
C PRO A 363 5.12 25.73 -2.52
N LEU A 364 6.33 26.23 -2.75
CA LEU A 364 7.28 26.48 -1.66
C LEU A 364 6.91 27.79 -0.94
N ALA A 365 6.98 27.78 0.39
CA ALA A 365 6.77 28.97 1.21
C ALA A 365 7.85 30.06 0.99
N ALA A 366 9.04 29.64 0.57
CA ALA A 366 10.15 30.53 0.25
C ALA A 366 10.95 30.01 -0.95
N PRO A 367 11.62 30.89 -1.73
CA PRO A 367 12.44 30.47 -2.87
C PRO A 367 13.58 29.56 -2.43
N ALA A 368 13.74 28.42 -3.10
CA ALA A 368 14.85 27.51 -2.89
C ALA A 368 15.93 27.72 -3.98
N LYS A 369 17.11 28.17 -3.57
CA LYS A 369 18.27 28.30 -4.48
C LYS A 369 18.95 26.96 -4.67
N LYS A 370 19.22 26.60 -5.89
CA LYS A 370 19.94 25.40 -6.30
C LYS A 370 21.27 25.78 -6.94
N LYS A 371 22.38 25.27 -6.37
CA LYS A 371 23.76 25.65 -6.76
C LYS A 371 24.38 24.71 -7.83
N HIS A 372 23.68 23.68 -8.32
CA HIS A 372 24.24 22.68 -9.24
C HIS A 372 23.12 22.08 -10.15
N ALA A 373 23.53 21.43 -11.24
CA ALA A 373 22.62 20.83 -12.22
C ALA A 373 22.04 19.45 -11.82
N LEU A 374 22.53 18.82 -10.73
CA LEU A 374 22.09 17.50 -10.26
C LEU A 374 20.65 17.56 -9.75
N ARG A 375 19.89 16.48 -9.86
CA ARG A 375 18.60 16.35 -9.19
C ARG A 375 18.82 16.33 -7.66
N GLU A 376 18.23 17.26 -6.96
CA GLU A 376 18.46 17.45 -5.53
C GLU A 376 17.27 16.91 -4.72
N PHE A 377 17.59 16.15 -3.68
CA PHE A 377 16.67 15.68 -2.67
C PHE A 377 17.00 16.36 -1.34
N ARG A 378 16.05 17.04 -0.76
CA ARG A 378 16.20 17.68 0.55
C ARG A 378 15.26 17.02 1.54
N VAL A 379 15.74 16.75 2.74
CA VAL A 379 14.89 16.35 3.86
C VAL A 379 14.27 17.63 4.41
N SER A 380 12.96 17.69 4.46
CA SER A 380 12.23 18.75 5.16
C SER A 380 11.96 18.33 6.60
N ARG A 381 11.92 19.30 7.51
CA ARG A 381 11.23 19.13 8.79
C ARG A 381 9.74 19.39 8.52
N SER A 382 8.89 18.46 8.90
CA SER A 382 7.43 18.64 8.93
C SER A 382 7.04 19.52 10.10
#